data_682125e7799dc79bc88b0105d7a112a2
#
_entry.id   682125e7799dc79bc88b0105d7a112a2
#
_cell.length_a   1.000
_cell.length_b   1.000
_cell.length_c   1.000
_cell.angle_alpha   90.00
_cell.angle_beta   90.00
_cell.angle_gamma   90.00
#
_symmetry.space_group_name_H-M   'P 1'
#
loop_
_entity.id
_entity.type
_entity.pdbx_description
1 polymer ?
#
loop_
_entity_poly.entity_id
_entity_poly.type
_entity_poly.pdbx_seq_one_letter_code
_entity_poly.pdbx_strand_id
1 'polypeptide(L)'
;ISIGVACKKSGQTTKTSGGTYRCTRNPLSTSKKLTWLSLDCVTAANDAVKAQKSAVTTAANFEAQLPVIDLGITTETANKAEIQAKLDEANKRLIAAQAKLAAAKTEADKKILTTAVGSWTSATRAYASKIRNIDITIKKLEAAKLAATNKPAELAANVADARESAKLICTKGF
;
A
#
# COMPACT_ATOMS: atom_id res chain seq x y z
N ILE A 1 -32.39 -7.86 34.87
CA ILE A 1 -32.30 -7.50 33.44
C ILE A 1 -31.21 -8.35 32.85
N SER A 2 -31.48 -8.99 31.72
CA SER A 2 -30.53 -9.81 30.99
C SER A 2 -30.31 -9.21 29.60
N ILE A 3 -29.13 -9.47 29.02
CA ILE A 3 -28.82 -9.06 27.64
C ILE A 3 -29.85 -9.66 26.67
N GLY A 4 -30.30 -8.86 25.71
CA GLY A 4 -31.25 -9.29 24.67
C GLY A 4 -32.72 -9.19 25.02
N VAL A 5 -33.09 -8.96 26.29
CA VAL A 5 -34.46 -8.76 26.69
C VAL A 5 -35.00 -7.45 26.14
N ALA A 6 -36.23 -7.47 25.62
CA ALA A 6 -36.89 -6.29 25.04
C ALA A 6 -37.04 -5.16 26.05
N CYS A 7 -36.89 -3.94 25.59
CA CYS A 7 -37.09 -2.73 26.38
C CYS A 7 -37.89 -1.68 25.59
N LYS A 8 -38.50 -0.70 26.31
CA LYS A 8 -39.46 0.22 25.70
C LYS A 8 -38.91 1.60 25.36
N LYS A 9 -37.92 2.10 26.12
CA LYS A 9 -37.43 3.47 25.99
C LYS A 9 -35.93 3.50 25.60
N SER A 10 -35.66 3.91 24.38
CA SER A 10 -34.28 4.04 23.89
C SER A 10 -33.47 5.00 24.76
N GLY A 11 -32.20 4.65 25.01
CA GLY A 11 -31.29 5.43 25.83
C GLY A 11 -31.42 5.26 27.35
N GLN A 12 -32.48 4.62 27.82
CA GLN A 12 -32.64 4.31 29.25
C GLN A 12 -31.47 3.44 29.73
N THR A 13 -30.91 3.76 30.90
CA THR A 13 -29.84 2.99 31.53
C THR A 13 -30.30 2.41 32.85
N THR A 14 -29.75 1.26 33.22
CA THR A 14 -29.97 0.63 34.52
C THR A 14 -28.71 -0.06 34.99
N LYS A 15 -28.53 -0.12 36.33
CA LYS A 15 -27.43 -0.85 36.97
C LYS A 15 -27.96 -2.09 37.64
N THR A 16 -27.24 -3.19 37.53
CA THR A 16 -27.46 -4.44 38.25
C THR A 16 -26.15 -4.92 38.86
N SER A 17 -26.15 -6.00 39.62
CA SER A 17 -24.92 -6.64 40.12
C SER A 17 -24.00 -7.10 38.98
N GLY A 18 -24.55 -7.37 37.78
CA GLY A 18 -23.77 -7.78 36.58
C GLY A 18 -23.32 -6.64 35.68
N GLY A 19 -23.48 -5.36 36.08
CA GLY A 19 -23.01 -4.22 35.30
C GLY A 19 -24.06 -3.20 34.94
N THR A 20 -23.68 -2.28 34.05
CA THR A 20 -24.56 -1.22 33.54
C THR A 20 -25.10 -1.62 32.16
N TYR A 21 -26.40 -1.50 32.01
CA TYR A 21 -27.13 -1.85 30.78
C TYR A 21 -27.78 -0.61 30.19
N ARG A 22 -27.91 -0.60 28.87
CA ARG A 22 -28.56 0.46 28.09
C ARG A 22 -29.61 -0.16 27.17
N CYS A 23 -30.81 0.41 27.16
CA CYS A 23 -31.85 0.08 26.21
C CYS A 23 -31.51 0.69 24.84
N THR A 24 -31.14 -0.12 23.89
CA THR A 24 -30.72 0.35 22.55
C THR A 24 -30.94 -0.74 21.50
N ARG A 25 -30.80 -0.39 20.25
CA ARG A 25 -30.69 -1.36 19.14
C ARG A 25 -29.31 -1.98 19.17
N ASN A 26 -29.22 -3.27 18.89
CA ASN A 26 -27.91 -3.91 18.70
C ASN A 26 -27.27 -3.42 17.37
N PRO A 27 -26.13 -2.72 17.42
CA PRO A 27 -25.48 -2.21 16.20
C PRO A 27 -25.02 -3.29 15.22
N LEU A 28 -24.81 -4.53 15.70
CA LEU A 28 -24.40 -5.67 14.86
C LEU A 28 -25.60 -6.41 14.25
N SER A 29 -26.82 -6.07 14.64
CA SER A 29 -28.04 -6.72 14.15
C SER A 29 -28.79 -5.84 13.17
N THR A 30 -29.40 -6.45 12.17
CA THR A 30 -30.36 -5.78 11.27
C THR A 30 -31.73 -5.52 11.94
N SER A 31 -31.94 -6.11 13.12
CA SER A 31 -33.19 -5.93 13.90
C SER A 31 -33.32 -4.49 14.41
N LYS A 32 -34.49 -3.90 14.19
CA LYS A 32 -34.83 -2.57 14.71
C LYS A 32 -35.36 -2.61 16.16
N LYS A 33 -35.47 -3.79 16.78
CA LYS A 33 -36.00 -3.96 18.14
C LYS A 33 -35.04 -3.36 19.18
N LEU A 34 -35.61 -2.70 20.20
CA LEU A 34 -34.88 -2.23 21.36
C LEU A 34 -34.70 -3.36 22.36
N THR A 35 -33.45 -3.57 22.80
CA THR A 35 -33.10 -4.58 23.79
C THR A 35 -32.11 -4.01 24.80
N TRP A 36 -32.10 -4.60 26.00
CA TRP A 36 -31.11 -4.29 27.00
C TRP A 36 -29.77 -4.90 26.59
N LEU A 37 -28.76 -4.05 26.42
CA LEU A 37 -27.35 -4.44 26.13
C LEU A 37 -26.45 -3.90 27.24
N SER A 38 -25.40 -4.63 27.61
CA SER A 38 -24.36 -4.10 28.49
C SER A 38 -23.67 -2.94 27.79
N LEU A 39 -23.12 -2.01 28.54
CA LEU A 39 -22.37 -0.91 27.96
C LEU A 39 -21.15 -1.42 27.17
N ASP A 40 -20.50 -2.48 27.65
CA ASP A 40 -19.37 -3.10 26.96
C ASP A 40 -19.79 -3.69 25.62
N CYS A 41 -20.96 -4.35 25.56
CA CYS A 41 -21.53 -4.81 24.29
C CYS A 41 -21.80 -3.62 23.34
N VAL A 42 -22.40 -2.55 23.83
CA VAL A 42 -22.70 -1.37 23.00
C VAL A 42 -21.41 -0.74 22.46
N THR A 43 -20.38 -0.62 23.29
CA THR A 43 -19.08 -0.06 22.90
C THR A 43 -18.41 -0.95 21.86
N ALA A 44 -18.24 -2.24 22.15
CA ALA A 44 -17.61 -3.20 21.24
C ALA A 44 -18.33 -3.28 19.88
N ALA A 45 -19.67 -3.31 19.90
CA ALA A 45 -20.48 -3.34 18.68
C ALA A 45 -20.34 -2.06 17.84
N ASN A 46 -20.31 -0.88 18.49
CA ASN A 46 -20.10 0.38 17.78
C ASN A 46 -18.70 0.48 17.20
N ASP A 47 -17.68 0.01 17.92
CA ASP A 47 -16.29 0.02 17.44
C ASP A 47 -16.11 -0.93 16.25
N ALA A 48 -16.75 -2.10 16.27
CA ALA A 48 -16.77 -3.01 15.12
C ALA A 48 -17.45 -2.39 13.89
N VAL A 49 -18.56 -1.65 14.07
CA VAL A 49 -19.23 -0.91 12.98
C VAL A 49 -18.36 0.22 12.45
N LYS A 50 -17.67 0.97 13.32
CA LYS A 50 -16.72 2.01 12.91
C LYS A 50 -15.54 1.41 12.13
N ALA A 51 -14.96 0.31 12.63
CA ALA A 51 -13.90 -0.42 11.97
C ALA A 51 -14.33 -0.86 10.56
N GLN A 52 -15.54 -1.38 10.40
CA GLN A 52 -16.08 -1.76 9.10
C GLN A 52 -16.18 -0.58 8.15
N LYS A 53 -16.72 0.56 8.58
CA LYS A 53 -16.83 1.77 7.75
C LYS A 53 -15.46 2.27 7.32
N SER A 54 -14.52 2.35 8.26
CA SER A 54 -13.14 2.76 7.99
C SER A 54 -12.45 1.80 7.01
N ALA A 55 -12.64 0.49 7.19
CA ALA A 55 -12.05 -0.52 6.32
C ALA A 55 -12.55 -0.40 4.88
N VAL A 56 -13.85 -0.19 4.66
CA VAL A 56 -14.44 0.03 3.33
C VAL A 56 -13.84 1.24 2.64
N THR A 57 -13.76 2.38 3.35
CA THR A 57 -13.17 3.61 2.78
C THR A 57 -11.69 3.43 2.48
N THR A 58 -10.95 2.79 3.39
CA THR A 58 -9.52 2.55 3.22
C THR A 58 -9.25 1.57 2.07
N ALA A 59 -10.02 0.49 1.94
CA ALA A 59 -9.93 -0.45 0.84
C ALA A 59 -10.16 0.23 -0.52
N ALA A 60 -11.21 1.04 -0.62
CA ALA A 60 -11.49 1.81 -1.85
C ALA A 60 -10.34 2.76 -2.22
N ASN A 61 -9.68 3.38 -1.23
CA ASN A 61 -8.52 4.23 -1.47
C ASN A 61 -7.32 3.43 -2.03
N PHE A 62 -7.08 2.22 -1.54
CA PHE A 62 -6.03 1.35 -2.07
C PHE A 62 -6.35 0.88 -3.49
N GLU A 63 -7.58 0.49 -3.76
CA GLU A 63 -8.03 0.10 -5.10
C GLU A 63 -7.88 1.26 -6.10
N ALA A 64 -8.22 2.49 -5.69
CA ALA A 64 -8.08 3.68 -6.53
C ALA A 64 -6.60 4.04 -6.84
N GLN A 65 -5.64 3.59 -6.02
CA GLN A 65 -4.21 3.81 -6.28
C GLN A 65 -3.62 2.83 -7.31
N LEU A 66 -4.21 1.66 -7.51
CA LEU A 66 -3.66 0.62 -8.39
C LEU A 66 -3.42 1.11 -9.82
N PRO A 67 -4.35 1.81 -10.50
CA PRO A 67 -4.11 2.31 -11.86
C PRO A 67 -2.95 3.30 -11.94
N VAL A 68 -2.78 4.14 -10.92
CA VAL A 68 -1.68 5.14 -10.86
C VAL A 68 -0.33 4.44 -10.69
N ILE A 69 -0.28 3.40 -9.83
CA ILE A 69 0.92 2.60 -9.62
C ILE A 69 1.28 1.84 -10.91
N ASP A 70 0.30 1.23 -11.58
CA ASP A 70 0.53 0.51 -12.84
C ASP A 70 1.03 1.42 -13.96
N LEU A 71 0.48 2.63 -14.07
CA LEU A 71 0.98 3.63 -14.99
C LEU A 71 2.43 4.02 -14.65
N GLY A 72 2.75 4.18 -13.37
CA GLY A 72 4.11 4.45 -12.91
C GLY A 72 5.09 3.35 -13.30
N ILE A 73 4.75 2.08 -13.09
CA ILE A 73 5.57 0.93 -13.48
C ILE A 73 5.78 0.91 -15.00
N THR A 74 4.73 1.11 -15.77
CA THR A 74 4.79 1.14 -17.24
C THR A 74 5.71 2.26 -17.72
N THR A 75 5.56 3.46 -17.18
CA THR A 75 6.36 4.64 -17.52
C THR A 75 7.83 4.41 -17.21
N GLU A 76 8.15 3.94 -16.01
CA GLU A 76 9.55 3.69 -15.63
C GLU A 76 10.18 2.54 -16.40
N THR A 77 9.40 1.54 -16.79
CA THR A 77 9.88 0.45 -17.67
C THR A 77 10.23 0.98 -19.06
N ALA A 78 9.41 1.86 -19.62
CA ALA A 78 9.70 2.52 -20.91
C ALA A 78 10.94 3.41 -20.82
N ASN A 79 11.06 4.21 -19.74
CA ASN A 79 12.24 5.04 -19.46
C ASN A 79 13.52 4.18 -19.37
N LYS A 80 13.43 3.03 -18.69
CA LYS A 80 14.56 2.10 -18.58
C LYS A 80 15.00 1.61 -19.95
N ALA A 81 14.07 1.22 -20.83
CA ALA A 81 14.38 0.75 -22.18
C ALA A 81 15.07 1.85 -23.01
N GLU A 82 14.60 3.09 -22.91
CA GLU A 82 15.23 4.24 -23.60
C GLU A 82 16.67 4.48 -23.11
N ILE A 83 16.88 4.47 -21.78
CA ILE A 83 18.21 4.68 -21.21
C ILE A 83 19.14 3.51 -21.53
N GLN A 84 18.62 2.28 -21.58
CA GLN A 84 19.40 1.11 -22.00
C GLN A 84 19.91 1.26 -23.44
N ALA A 85 19.07 1.71 -24.36
CA ALA A 85 19.47 1.97 -25.74
C ALA A 85 20.59 3.04 -25.82
N LYS A 86 20.51 4.10 -25.00
CA LYS A 86 21.56 5.12 -24.89
C LYS A 86 22.86 4.56 -24.31
N LEU A 87 22.78 3.66 -23.33
CA LEU A 87 23.92 2.96 -22.75
C LEU A 87 24.61 2.09 -23.79
N ASP A 88 23.83 1.33 -24.56
CA ASP A 88 24.36 0.43 -25.61
C ASP A 88 25.08 1.23 -26.71
N GLU A 89 24.52 2.35 -27.13
CA GLU A 89 25.14 3.24 -28.09
C GLU A 89 26.43 3.88 -27.53
N ALA A 90 26.39 4.33 -26.27
CA ALA A 90 27.58 4.88 -25.61
C ALA A 90 28.71 3.84 -25.47
N ASN A 91 28.38 2.58 -25.19
CA ASN A 91 29.33 1.48 -25.13
C ASN A 91 29.97 1.21 -26.52
N LYS A 92 29.17 1.21 -27.60
CA LYS A 92 29.68 1.07 -28.97
C LYS A 92 30.68 2.18 -29.30
N ARG A 93 30.35 3.43 -28.97
CA ARG A 93 31.20 4.58 -29.19
C ARG A 93 32.48 4.53 -28.34
N LEU A 94 32.37 4.07 -27.08
CA LEU A 94 33.55 3.86 -26.23
C LEU A 94 34.51 2.85 -26.82
N ILE A 95 34.01 1.69 -27.25
CA ILE A 95 34.83 0.64 -27.87
C ILE A 95 35.52 1.18 -29.14
N ALA A 96 34.78 1.89 -30.01
CA ALA A 96 35.33 2.48 -31.23
C ALA A 96 36.40 3.54 -30.93
N ALA A 97 36.19 4.38 -29.89
CA ALA A 97 37.18 5.37 -29.48
C ALA A 97 38.45 4.72 -28.91
N GLN A 98 38.31 3.67 -28.11
CA GLN A 98 39.45 2.89 -27.60
C GLN A 98 40.27 2.24 -28.71
N ALA A 99 39.59 1.63 -29.70
CA ALA A 99 40.27 1.02 -30.84
C ALA A 99 41.03 2.07 -31.67
N LYS A 100 40.43 3.25 -31.92
CA LYS A 100 41.11 4.36 -32.59
C LYS A 100 42.30 4.90 -31.79
N LEU A 101 42.16 5.01 -30.47
CA LEU A 101 43.25 5.45 -29.58
C LEU A 101 44.42 4.48 -29.65
N ALA A 102 44.18 3.18 -29.65
CA ALA A 102 45.21 2.15 -29.77
C ALA A 102 45.96 2.21 -31.12
N ALA A 103 45.26 2.63 -32.18
CA ALA A 103 45.85 2.78 -33.53
C ALA A 103 46.47 4.16 -33.80
N ALA A 104 46.33 5.12 -32.90
CA ALA A 104 46.80 6.51 -33.11
C ALA A 104 48.31 6.61 -33.15
N LYS A 105 48.82 7.28 -34.18
CA LYS A 105 50.28 7.44 -34.41
C LYS A 105 50.83 8.78 -33.94
N THR A 106 49.98 9.82 -33.89
CA THR A 106 50.41 11.16 -33.48
C THR A 106 49.97 11.47 -32.03
N GLU A 107 50.75 12.28 -31.33
CA GLU A 107 50.39 12.71 -29.96
C GLU A 107 49.15 13.59 -29.94
N ALA A 108 48.92 14.37 -31.03
CA ALA A 108 47.69 15.17 -31.16
C ALA A 108 46.43 14.28 -31.22
N ASP A 109 46.47 13.22 -32.05
CA ASP A 109 45.35 12.26 -32.16
C ASP A 109 45.13 11.52 -30.84
N LYS A 110 46.21 11.08 -30.19
CA LYS A 110 46.11 10.40 -28.87
C LYS A 110 45.42 11.28 -27.82
N LYS A 111 45.76 12.57 -27.76
CA LYS A 111 45.18 13.52 -26.83
C LYS A 111 43.65 13.66 -27.05
N ILE A 112 43.25 13.86 -28.32
CA ILE A 112 41.83 13.99 -28.69
C ILE A 112 41.07 12.70 -28.35
N LEU A 113 41.62 11.54 -28.72
CA LEU A 113 40.98 10.24 -28.51
C LEU A 113 40.92 9.86 -27.03
N THR A 114 41.94 10.22 -26.23
CA THR A 114 41.89 10.04 -24.76
C THR A 114 40.75 10.83 -24.15
N THR A 115 40.53 12.07 -24.59
CA THR A 115 39.37 12.89 -24.14
C THR A 115 38.06 12.25 -24.54
N ALA A 116 37.95 11.73 -25.78
CA ALA A 116 36.75 11.05 -26.26
C ALA A 116 36.45 9.76 -25.42
N VAL A 117 37.48 8.94 -25.15
CA VAL A 117 37.36 7.76 -24.30
C VAL A 117 36.89 8.14 -22.89
N GLY A 118 37.46 9.20 -22.28
CA GLY A 118 37.04 9.71 -20.98
C GLY A 118 35.58 10.15 -20.98
N SER A 119 35.14 10.87 -22.00
CA SER A 119 33.75 11.32 -22.15
C SER A 119 32.76 10.15 -22.26
N TRP A 120 33.05 9.17 -23.12
CA TRP A 120 32.19 7.99 -23.28
C TRP A 120 32.19 7.10 -22.05
N THR A 121 33.31 6.94 -21.34
CA THR A 121 33.39 6.24 -20.07
C THR A 121 32.47 6.91 -19.02
N SER A 122 32.48 8.23 -18.96
CA SER A 122 31.60 8.98 -18.05
C SER A 122 30.13 8.82 -18.42
N ALA A 123 29.82 8.90 -19.72
CA ALA A 123 28.44 8.69 -20.20
C ALA A 123 27.93 7.28 -19.89
N THR A 124 28.69 6.21 -20.11
CA THR A 124 28.30 4.84 -19.79
C THR A 124 28.03 4.65 -18.30
N ARG A 125 28.90 5.22 -17.44
CA ARG A 125 28.67 5.19 -15.97
C ARG A 125 27.40 5.93 -15.57
N ALA A 126 27.14 7.09 -16.16
CA ALA A 126 25.94 7.88 -15.87
C ALA A 126 24.67 7.13 -16.27
N TYR A 127 24.61 6.55 -17.47
CA TYR A 127 23.47 5.75 -17.91
C TYR A 127 23.26 4.49 -17.06
N ALA A 128 24.33 3.76 -16.74
CA ALA A 128 24.25 2.61 -15.86
C ALA A 128 23.74 2.97 -14.45
N SER A 129 24.15 4.12 -13.91
CA SER A 129 23.63 4.62 -12.63
C SER A 129 22.14 4.98 -12.74
N LYS A 130 21.73 5.62 -13.83
CA LYS A 130 20.33 5.97 -14.05
C LYS A 130 19.44 4.73 -14.15
N ILE A 131 19.88 3.67 -14.84
CA ILE A 131 19.17 2.38 -14.91
C ILE A 131 18.99 1.79 -13.52
N ARG A 132 20.04 1.76 -12.69
CA ARG A 132 19.91 1.25 -11.30
C ARG A 132 18.88 2.03 -10.48
N ASN A 133 18.85 3.36 -10.63
CA ASN A 133 17.87 4.18 -9.93
C ASN A 133 16.42 3.91 -10.41
N ILE A 134 16.24 3.72 -11.72
CA ILE A 134 14.94 3.33 -12.29
C ILE A 134 14.51 1.95 -11.75
N ASP A 135 15.42 0.97 -11.67
CA ASP A 135 15.14 -0.36 -11.11
C ASP A 135 14.68 -0.28 -9.64
N ILE A 136 15.32 0.58 -8.86
CA ILE A 136 14.90 0.82 -7.47
C ILE A 136 13.48 1.42 -7.42
N THR A 137 13.18 2.35 -8.32
CA THR A 137 11.84 2.96 -8.41
C THR A 137 10.79 1.93 -8.80
N ILE A 138 11.04 1.11 -9.82
CA ILE A 138 10.14 0.03 -10.24
C ILE A 138 9.88 -0.93 -9.07
N LYS A 139 10.90 -1.41 -8.37
CA LYS A 139 10.75 -2.28 -7.20
C LYS A 139 9.89 -1.67 -6.10
N LYS A 140 10.04 -0.36 -5.84
CA LYS A 140 9.19 0.35 -4.87
C LYS A 140 7.72 0.39 -5.31
N LEU A 141 7.48 0.64 -6.60
CA LEU A 141 6.12 0.65 -7.16
C LEU A 141 5.49 -0.74 -7.12
N GLU A 142 6.25 -1.79 -7.44
CA GLU A 142 5.79 -3.18 -7.35
C GLU A 142 5.43 -3.57 -5.92
N ALA A 143 6.26 -3.18 -4.94
CA ALA A 143 5.95 -3.39 -3.53
C ALA A 143 4.70 -2.63 -3.08
N ALA A 144 4.53 -1.39 -3.55
CA ALA A 144 3.32 -0.60 -3.29
C ALA A 144 2.07 -1.24 -3.92
N LYS A 145 2.19 -1.77 -5.15
CA LYS A 145 1.12 -2.51 -5.83
C LYS A 145 0.70 -3.73 -5.02
N LEU A 146 1.67 -4.53 -4.57
CA LEU A 146 1.40 -5.73 -3.76
C LEU A 146 0.69 -5.35 -2.45
N ALA A 147 1.17 -4.31 -1.76
CA ALA A 147 0.54 -3.82 -0.55
C ALA A 147 -0.91 -3.34 -0.81
N ALA A 148 -1.14 -2.55 -1.88
CA ALA A 148 -2.46 -2.07 -2.25
C ALA A 148 -3.41 -3.21 -2.61
N THR A 149 -2.92 -4.27 -3.26
CA THR A 149 -3.71 -5.45 -3.63
C THR A 149 -4.11 -6.29 -2.41
N ASN A 150 -3.23 -6.45 -1.43
CA ASN A 150 -3.46 -7.31 -0.27
C ASN A 150 -4.24 -6.61 0.86
N LYS A 151 -4.12 -5.28 0.97
CA LYS A 151 -4.70 -4.51 2.09
C LYS A 151 -6.21 -4.64 2.24
N PRO A 152 -7.03 -4.66 1.17
CA PRO A 152 -8.46 -4.88 1.29
C PRO A 152 -8.82 -6.20 2.00
N ALA A 153 -8.13 -7.29 1.69
CA ALA A 153 -8.36 -8.60 2.31
C ALA A 153 -7.97 -8.60 3.80
N GLU A 154 -6.83 -8.00 4.16
CA GLU A 154 -6.41 -7.83 5.55
C GLU A 154 -7.43 -7.01 6.36
N LEU A 155 -7.93 -5.91 5.78
CA LEU A 155 -8.92 -5.07 6.42
C LEU A 155 -10.24 -5.83 6.63
N ALA A 156 -10.66 -6.63 5.66
CA ALA A 156 -11.86 -7.46 5.77
C ALA A 156 -11.71 -8.51 6.89
N ALA A 157 -10.56 -9.16 7.00
CA ALA A 157 -10.27 -10.11 8.08
C ALA A 157 -10.33 -9.42 9.46
N ASN A 158 -9.66 -8.29 9.62
CA ASN A 158 -9.67 -7.52 10.87
C ASN A 158 -11.08 -7.08 11.27
N VAL A 159 -11.92 -6.71 10.30
CA VAL A 159 -13.33 -6.38 10.56
C VAL A 159 -14.11 -7.62 11.00
N ALA A 160 -13.88 -8.78 10.39
CA ALA A 160 -14.52 -10.03 10.77
C ALA A 160 -14.18 -10.40 12.22
N ASP A 161 -12.91 -10.32 12.60
CA ASP A 161 -12.44 -10.60 13.96
C ASP A 161 -13.02 -9.61 14.98
N ALA A 162 -13.07 -8.32 14.65
CA ALA A 162 -13.69 -7.32 15.52
C ALA A 162 -15.18 -7.57 15.73
N ARG A 163 -15.90 -7.98 14.69
CA ARG A 163 -17.33 -8.32 14.77
C ARG A 163 -17.56 -9.59 15.59
N GLU A 164 -16.71 -10.60 15.43
CA GLU A 164 -16.82 -11.84 16.19
C GLU A 164 -16.55 -11.59 17.68
N SER A 165 -15.49 -10.84 17.99
CA SER A 165 -15.19 -10.41 19.37
C SER A 165 -16.34 -9.64 19.99
N ALA A 166 -16.94 -8.70 19.27
CA ALA A 166 -18.08 -7.93 19.73
C ALA A 166 -19.32 -8.81 19.95
N LYS A 167 -19.58 -9.81 19.09
CA LYS A 167 -20.65 -10.78 19.30
C LYS A 167 -20.45 -11.58 20.58
N LEU A 168 -19.23 -12.06 20.85
CA LEU A 168 -18.91 -12.80 22.07
C LEU A 168 -19.19 -11.96 23.33
N ILE A 169 -18.81 -10.67 23.34
CA ILE A 169 -19.09 -9.74 24.43
C ILE A 169 -20.61 -9.54 24.59
N CYS A 170 -21.34 -9.46 23.49
CA CYS A 170 -22.78 -9.26 23.52
C CYS A 170 -23.58 -10.51 23.94
N THR A 171 -23.03 -11.72 23.79
CA THR A 171 -23.73 -12.97 24.13
C THR A 171 -23.39 -13.48 25.53
N LYS A 172 -22.16 -13.30 26.00
CA LYS A 172 -21.71 -13.89 27.27
C LYS A 172 -22.11 -13.10 28.51
N GLY A 173 -22.55 -11.83 28.35
CA GLY A 173 -22.99 -10.97 29.46
C GLY A 173 -22.07 -11.11 30.67
N PHE A 174 -21.00 -10.32 30.72
CA PHE A 174 -20.16 -10.26 31.92
C PHE A 174 -20.86 -9.60 33.07
#